data_2022b92f8e971f6385f6577074463f9f
#
_entry.id   2022b92f8e971f6385f6577074463f9f
#
_cell.length_a   1.000
_cell.length_b   1.000
_cell.length_c   1.000
_cell.angle_alpha   90.00
_cell.angle_beta   90.00
_cell.angle_gamma   90.00
#
_symmetry.space_group_name_H-M   'P 1'
#
loop_
_entity.id
_entity.type
_entity.pdbx_description
1 polymer ?
#
loop_
_entity_poly.entity_id
_entity_poly.type
_entity_poly.pdbx_seq_one_letter_code
_entity_poly.pdbx_strand_id
1 'polypeptide(L)'
;MSQNAIQFQRGLSLTQFQALYGSEVQCEQAVVATRWPHGWRCAHCGCKRYLLTRNGTGRQLWQCFICGYQSSSIAGTVMEHTKLPLRLWFLAMYLMTQHKNAISALALKRQLGVSYRSAWLLKHKLMQVMEQRDAQYQLQGRVEMDDAYLGGERTGSINGGRKAANKTAFVAAVQTTAEGRPLYMRMMPVADFTNEIMLRWARRWLAPGCHVVSDGTFAFAQVKNAQA
;
A
#
# COMPACT_ATOMS: atom_id res chain seq x y z
N MET A 1 -33.04 -2.50 -0.01
CA MET A 1 -31.81 -3.33 -0.08
C MET A 1 -31.00 -3.08 1.19
N SER A 2 -30.71 -4.11 1.98
CA SER A 2 -29.84 -3.97 3.14
C SER A 2 -28.45 -3.56 2.66
N GLN A 3 -27.97 -2.38 3.09
CA GLN A 3 -26.61 -1.96 2.82
C GLN A 3 -25.67 -2.96 3.51
N ASN A 4 -24.74 -3.52 2.72
CA ASN A 4 -23.69 -4.36 3.30
C ASN A 4 -22.88 -3.51 4.28
N ALA A 5 -22.92 -3.87 5.57
CA ALA A 5 -22.25 -3.14 6.63
C ALA A 5 -20.73 -2.96 6.45
N ILE A 6 -20.13 -3.73 5.51
CA ILE A 6 -18.71 -3.69 5.16
C ILE A 6 -18.39 -2.58 4.13
N GLN A 7 -19.39 -2.03 3.43
CA GLN A 7 -19.19 -0.99 2.39
C GLN A 7 -19.28 0.44 2.96
N PHE A 8 -18.63 0.71 4.08
CA PHE A 8 -18.63 2.06 4.65
C PHE A 8 -17.38 2.90 4.29
N GLN A 9 -16.47 2.37 3.47
CA GLN A 9 -15.35 3.16 2.97
C GLN A 9 -15.87 4.26 2.04
N ARG A 10 -15.71 5.52 2.47
CA ARG A 10 -16.01 6.68 1.65
C ARG A 10 -14.98 6.78 0.53
N GLY A 11 -15.25 6.12 -0.59
CA GLY A 11 -14.49 6.31 -1.83
C GLY A 11 -14.95 7.57 -2.55
N LEU A 12 -14.06 8.17 -3.34
CA LEU A 12 -14.43 9.21 -4.28
C LEU A 12 -15.17 8.59 -5.46
N SER A 13 -16.27 9.20 -5.91
CA SER A 13 -16.81 8.89 -7.23
C SER A 13 -15.86 9.38 -8.33
N LEU A 14 -15.97 8.85 -9.55
CA LEU A 14 -15.15 9.29 -10.66
C LEU A 14 -15.30 10.80 -10.94
N THR A 15 -16.49 11.32 -10.82
CA THR A 15 -16.78 12.76 -11.00
C THR A 15 -16.10 13.60 -9.92
N GLN A 16 -16.15 13.18 -8.66
CA GLN A 16 -15.44 13.84 -7.56
C GLN A 16 -13.92 13.76 -7.76
N PHE A 17 -13.41 12.60 -8.18
CA PHE A 17 -11.99 12.45 -8.48
C PHE A 17 -11.56 13.41 -9.60
N GLN A 18 -12.31 13.49 -10.68
CA GLN A 18 -12.03 14.43 -11.80
C GLN A 18 -12.10 15.89 -11.37
N ALA A 19 -13.04 16.26 -10.50
CA ALA A 19 -13.13 17.61 -9.97
C ALA A 19 -11.89 17.99 -9.12
N LEU A 20 -11.34 17.05 -8.35
CA LEU A 20 -10.21 17.29 -7.44
C LEU A 20 -8.84 17.09 -8.11
N TYR A 21 -8.71 16.16 -9.05
CA TYR A 21 -7.44 15.68 -9.61
C TYR A 21 -7.47 15.53 -11.14
N GLY A 22 -8.39 16.18 -11.82
CA GLY A 22 -8.59 16.08 -13.27
C GLY A 22 -7.50 16.77 -14.09
N SER A 23 -6.79 17.73 -13.52
CA SER A 23 -5.72 18.49 -14.18
C SER A 23 -4.35 18.23 -13.55
N GLU A 24 -3.29 18.44 -14.33
CA GLU A 24 -1.90 18.33 -13.84
C GLU A 24 -1.63 19.32 -12.71
N VAL A 25 -2.17 20.54 -12.81
CA VAL A 25 -2.01 21.60 -11.80
C VAL A 25 -2.63 21.19 -10.45
N GLN A 26 -3.83 20.62 -10.46
CA GLN A 26 -4.49 20.13 -9.24
C GLN A 26 -3.69 19.00 -8.58
N CYS A 27 -3.16 18.06 -9.39
CA CYS A 27 -2.32 16.99 -8.88
C CYS A 27 -1.01 17.53 -8.29
N GLU A 28 -0.36 18.50 -8.96
CA GLU A 28 0.85 19.15 -8.45
C GLU A 28 0.60 19.87 -7.13
N GLN A 29 -0.51 20.62 -7.02
CA GLN A 29 -0.92 21.28 -5.78
C GLN A 29 -1.16 20.28 -4.64
N ALA A 30 -1.81 19.15 -4.92
CA ALA A 30 -2.04 18.09 -3.93
C ALA A 30 -0.73 17.47 -3.42
N VAL A 31 0.22 17.21 -4.34
CA VAL A 31 1.56 16.71 -3.96
C VAL A 31 2.31 17.72 -3.10
N VAL A 32 2.28 19.01 -3.48
CA VAL A 32 2.92 20.10 -2.74
C VAL A 32 2.32 20.24 -1.34
N ALA A 33 1.00 20.26 -1.22
CA ALA A 33 0.31 20.36 0.07
C ALA A 33 0.62 19.18 1.01
N THR A 34 0.70 17.97 0.45
CA THR A 34 1.06 16.76 1.21
C THR A 34 2.51 16.77 1.65
N ARG A 35 3.42 17.21 0.76
CA ARG A 35 4.86 17.22 1.04
C ARG A 35 5.28 18.30 2.02
N TRP A 36 4.67 19.47 1.92
CA TRP A 36 5.00 20.64 2.73
C TRP A 36 3.75 21.24 3.39
N PRO A 37 3.13 20.52 4.33
CA PRO A 37 1.89 20.97 4.98
C PRO A 37 2.04 22.29 5.75
N HIS A 38 3.28 22.60 6.18
CA HIS A 38 3.62 23.84 6.87
C HIS A 38 4.39 24.84 5.98
N GLY A 39 4.28 24.69 4.67
CA GLY A 39 5.01 25.46 3.67
C GLY A 39 6.42 24.93 3.40
N TRP A 40 6.95 25.32 2.25
CA TRP A 40 8.26 24.87 1.80
C TRP A 40 9.40 25.43 2.67
N ARG A 41 10.39 24.58 2.92
CA ARG A 41 11.68 24.96 3.55
C ARG A 41 12.82 24.34 2.78
N CYS A 42 13.89 25.09 2.59
CA CYS A 42 15.10 24.58 1.96
C CYS A 42 15.72 23.46 2.82
N ALA A 43 15.94 22.29 2.22
CA ALA A 43 16.57 21.17 2.91
C ALA A 43 18.06 21.41 3.22
N HIS A 44 18.69 22.36 2.53
CA HIS A 44 20.12 22.66 2.70
C HIS A 44 20.38 23.75 3.75
N CYS A 45 19.62 24.87 3.75
CA CYS A 45 19.87 26.00 4.64
C CYS A 45 18.68 26.42 5.52
N GLY A 46 17.55 25.70 5.48
CA GLY A 46 16.36 26.00 6.28
C GLY A 46 15.57 27.24 5.86
N CYS A 47 16.03 28.01 4.85
CA CYS A 47 15.35 29.21 4.38
C CYS A 47 13.93 28.90 3.89
N LYS A 48 12.98 29.82 4.17
CA LYS A 48 11.58 29.71 3.71
C LYS A 48 11.32 30.47 2.41
N ARG A 49 12.23 31.33 1.97
CA ARG A 49 12.08 32.14 0.75
C ARG A 49 12.54 31.33 -0.46
N TYR A 50 11.72 31.28 -1.49
CA TYR A 50 12.00 30.53 -2.72
C TYR A 50 11.55 31.31 -3.96
N LEU A 51 12.14 30.95 -5.08
CA LEU A 51 11.70 31.31 -6.42
C LEU A 51 11.12 30.06 -7.08
N LEU A 52 9.99 30.22 -7.78
CA LEU A 52 9.41 29.15 -8.57
C LEU A 52 10.04 29.20 -9.96
N THR A 53 10.69 28.11 -10.32
CA THR A 53 11.26 27.88 -11.65
C THR A 53 10.64 26.65 -12.29
N ARG A 54 10.90 26.41 -13.57
CA ARG A 54 10.48 25.17 -14.25
C ARG A 54 11.70 24.50 -14.86
N ASN A 55 11.74 23.18 -14.76
CA ASN A 55 12.75 22.40 -15.47
C ASN A 55 12.42 22.27 -16.96
N GLY A 56 13.35 21.67 -17.75
CA GLY A 56 13.18 21.45 -19.19
C GLY A 56 11.97 20.57 -19.57
N THR A 57 11.34 19.86 -18.62
CA THR A 57 10.12 19.09 -18.81
C THR A 57 8.85 19.85 -18.37
N GLY A 58 8.98 21.13 -18.02
CA GLY A 58 7.87 22.00 -17.60
C GLY A 58 7.44 21.82 -16.14
N ARG A 59 8.08 20.94 -15.36
CA ARG A 59 7.74 20.74 -13.96
C ARG A 59 8.27 21.88 -13.06
N GLN A 60 7.47 22.21 -12.06
CA GLN A 60 7.78 23.23 -11.08
C GLN A 60 8.93 22.81 -10.15
N LEU A 61 9.86 23.72 -9.93
CA LEU A 61 10.98 23.58 -8.99
C LEU A 61 10.95 24.76 -8.02
N TRP A 62 11.29 24.47 -6.77
CA TRP A 62 11.47 25.44 -5.70
C TRP A 62 12.96 25.71 -5.55
N GLN A 63 13.42 26.88 -5.97
CA GLN A 63 14.80 27.30 -5.82
C GLN A 63 14.95 28.17 -4.59
N CYS A 64 15.84 27.81 -3.68
CA CYS A 64 16.13 28.60 -2.50
C CYS A 64 16.71 29.96 -2.87
N PHE A 65 16.16 31.01 -2.29
CA PHE A 65 16.64 32.38 -2.53
C PHE A 65 18.05 32.63 -1.99
N ILE A 66 18.45 31.94 -0.90
CA ILE A 66 19.76 32.17 -0.26
C ILE A 66 20.85 31.30 -0.87
N CYS A 67 20.66 29.98 -0.95
CA CYS A 67 21.73 29.06 -1.34
C CYS A 67 21.57 28.48 -2.76
N GLY A 68 20.54 28.89 -3.51
CA GLY A 68 20.29 28.38 -4.88
C GLY A 68 19.87 26.91 -4.98
N TYR A 69 19.77 26.17 -3.86
CA TYR A 69 19.36 24.77 -3.87
C TYR A 69 17.97 24.61 -4.50
N GLN A 70 17.86 23.68 -5.45
CA GLN A 70 16.60 23.38 -6.13
C GLN A 70 15.99 22.08 -5.61
N SER A 71 14.72 22.11 -5.30
CA SER A 71 13.94 20.96 -4.89
C SER A 71 12.70 20.77 -5.76
N SER A 72 12.37 19.51 -6.03
CA SER A 72 11.14 19.12 -6.73
C SER A 72 10.13 18.55 -5.74
N SER A 73 8.83 18.77 -5.97
CA SER A 73 7.76 18.17 -5.16
C SER A 73 7.75 16.66 -5.19
N ILE A 74 8.28 16.03 -6.23
CA ILE A 74 8.29 14.58 -6.41
C ILE A 74 9.64 13.90 -6.06
N ALA A 75 10.71 14.64 -5.80
CA ALA A 75 12.01 14.07 -5.44
C ALA A 75 11.91 13.29 -4.12
N GLY A 76 12.47 12.09 -4.02
CA GLY A 76 12.35 11.19 -2.87
C GLY A 76 10.96 10.57 -2.68
N THR A 77 10.06 10.67 -3.65
CA THR A 77 8.74 10.02 -3.63
C THR A 77 8.69 8.87 -4.63
N VAL A 78 7.63 8.08 -4.59
CA VAL A 78 7.36 7.01 -5.58
C VAL A 78 7.31 7.54 -7.02
N MET A 79 7.02 8.83 -7.18
CA MET A 79 6.94 9.53 -8.48
C MET A 79 8.28 10.12 -8.94
N GLU A 80 9.36 9.91 -8.17
CA GLU A 80 10.68 10.43 -8.55
C GLU A 80 11.12 9.91 -9.92
N HIS A 81 11.79 10.77 -10.68
CA HIS A 81 12.25 10.51 -12.06
C HIS A 81 11.17 10.08 -13.06
N THR A 82 9.88 10.22 -12.72
CA THR A 82 8.81 9.86 -13.65
C THR A 82 8.77 10.80 -14.86
N LYS A 83 8.57 10.22 -16.05
CA LYS A 83 8.24 10.96 -17.27
C LYS A 83 6.73 11.09 -17.48
N LEU A 84 5.92 10.33 -16.71
CA LEU A 84 4.46 10.40 -16.80
C LEU A 84 3.93 11.65 -16.11
N PRO A 85 2.86 12.27 -16.64
CA PRO A 85 2.12 13.31 -15.93
C PRO A 85 1.61 12.83 -14.57
N LEU A 86 1.55 13.72 -13.58
CA LEU A 86 1.06 13.39 -12.24
C LEU A 86 -0.40 12.93 -12.26
N ARG A 87 -1.23 13.51 -13.13
CA ARG A 87 -2.62 13.07 -13.28
C ARG A 87 -2.77 11.59 -13.61
N LEU A 88 -1.81 10.98 -14.33
CA LEU A 88 -1.84 9.54 -14.61
C LEU A 88 -1.46 8.71 -13.37
N TRP A 89 -0.58 9.23 -12.51
CA TRP A 89 -0.28 8.62 -11.22
C TRP A 89 -1.51 8.64 -10.31
N PHE A 90 -2.18 9.78 -10.19
CA PHE A 90 -3.39 9.93 -9.39
C PHE A 90 -4.52 9.05 -9.92
N LEU A 91 -4.71 9.00 -11.24
CA LEU A 91 -5.71 8.12 -11.85
C LEU A 91 -5.39 6.65 -11.61
N ALA A 92 -4.11 6.25 -11.67
CA ALA A 92 -3.70 4.89 -11.35
C ALA A 92 -3.98 4.53 -9.89
N MET A 93 -3.65 5.43 -8.95
CA MET A 93 -3.99 5.25 -7.52
C MET A 93 -5.48 5.09 -7.33
N TYR A 94 -6.29 5.96 -7.94
CA TYR A 94 -7.74 5.88 -7.91
C TYR A 94 -8.24 4.53 -8.42
N LEU A 95 -7.84 4.12 -9.63
CA LEU A 95 -8.28 2.87 -10.24
C LEU A 95 -7.86 1.63 -9.43
N MET A 96 -6.66 1.62 -8.86
CA MET A 96 -6.18 0.50 -8.04
C MET A 96 -6.95 0.37 -6.72
N THR A 97 -7.42 1.47 -6.14
CA THR A 97 -8.12 1.48 -4.85
C THR A 97 -9.63 1.30 -4.95
N GLN A 98 -10.23 1.53 -6.13
CA GLN A 98 -11.69 1.42 -6.32
C GLN A 98 -12.16 -0.01 -6.62
N HIS A 99 -11.28 -0.91 -7.03
CA HIS A 99 -11.67 -2.26 -7.41
C HIS A 99 -11.48 -3.23 -6.24
N LYS A 100 -12.50 -4.01 -5.93
CA LYS A 100 -12.41 -5.11 -4.96
C LYS A 100 -11.35 -6.16 -5.39
N ASN A 101 -11.30 -6.44 -6.69
CA ASN A 101 -10.28 -7.29 -7.28
C ASN A 101 -9.15 -6.41 -7.83
N ALA A 102 -7.91 -6.84 -7.68
CA ALA A 102 -6.76 -6.10 -8.19
C ALA A 102 -6.89 -5.84 -9.70
N ILE A 103 -6.62 -4.61 -10.14
CA ILE A 103 -6.58 -4.27 -11.56
C ILE A 103 -5.33 -4.87 -12.21
N SER A 104 -5.46 -5.52 -13.37
CA SER A 104 -4.31 -6.04 -14.11
C SER A 104 -3.50 -4.90 -14.76
N ALA A 105 -2.20 -5.11 -14.97
CA ALA A 105 -1.36 -4.13 -15.68
C ALA A 105 -1.85 -3.89 -17.12
N LEU A 106 -2.48 -4.89 -17.76
CA LEU A 106 -3.07 -4.74 -19.09
C LEU A 106 -4.31 -3.85 -19.07
N ALA A 107 -5.19 -4.01 -18.06
CA ALA A 107 -6.34 -3.13 -17.89
C ALA A 107 -5.89 -1.70 -17.57
N LEU A 108 -4.90 -1.55 -16.69
CA LEU A 108 -4.33 -0.24 -16.34
C LEU A 108 -3.71 0.46 -17.57
N LYS A 109 -2.95 -0.27 -18.41
CA LYS A 109 -2.46 0.24 -19.71
C LYS A 109 -3.58 0.83 -20.56
N ARG A 110 -4.70 0.10 -20.71
CA ARG A 110 -5.84 0.51 -21.55
C ARG A 110 -6.53 1.76 -20.99
N GLN A 111 -6.68 1.84 -19.68
CA GLN A 111 -7.36 2.96 -19.02
C GLN A 111 -6.50 4.23 -18.97
N LEU A 112 -5.18 4.07 -18.78
CA LEU A 112 -4.25 5.21 -18.73
C LEU A 112 -3.73 5.66 -20.09
N GLY A 113 -3.89 4.87 -21.15
CA GLY A 113 -3.35 5.18 -22.48
C GLY A 113 -1.82 5.16 -22.55
N VAL A 114 -1.15 4.35 -21.71
CA VAL A 114 0.32 4.25 -21.65
C VAL A 114 0.83 2.93 -22.19
N SER A 115 2.16 2.76 -22.33
CA SER A 115 2.75 1.48 -22.69
C SER A 115 2.52 0.42 -21.60
N TYR A 116 2.50 -0.86 -21.96
CA TYR A 116 2.39 -1.94 -20.96
C TYR A 116 3.50 -1.88 -19.91
N ARG A 117 4.74 -1.61 -20.35
CA ARG A 117 5.89 -1.47 -19.44
C ARG A 117 5.67 -0.34 -18.42
N SER A 118 5.15 0.81 -18.87
CA SER A 118 4.84 1.94 -18.00
C SER A 118 3.73 1.61 -17.00
N ALA A 119 2.65 0.98 -17.44
CA ALA A 119 1.55 0.56 -16.58
C ALA A 119 2.00 -0.48 -15.54
N TRP A 120 2.81 -1.46 -15.97
CA TRP A 120 3.38 -2.47 -15.10
C TRP A 120 4.27 -1.86 -14.01
N LEU A 121 5.24 -1.02 -14.43
CA LEU A 121 6.15 -0.35 -13.49
C LEU A 121 5.40 0.54 -12.49
N LEU A 122 4.43 1.33 -12.98
CA LEU A 122 3.60 2.21 -12.14
C LEU A 122 2.82 1.40 -11.12
N LYS A 123 2.17 0.30 -11.55
CA LYS A 123 1.44 -0.60 -10.65
C LYS A 123 2.36 -1.14 -9.54
N HIS A 124 3.52 -1.68 -9.90
CA HIS A 124 4.44 -2.28 -8.93
C HIS A 124 5.04 -1.25 -7.98
N LYS A 125 5.36 -0.05 -8.43
CA LYS A 125 5.79 1.05 -7.56
C LYS A 125 4.72 1.42 -6.53
N LEU A 126 3.46 1.52 -6.95
CA LEU A 126 2.35 1.80 -6.04
C LEU A 126 2.13 0.67 -5.03
N MET A 127 2.16 -0.59 -5.49
CA MET A 127 2.06 -1.76 -4.60
C MET A 127 3.18 -1.79 -3.57
N GLN A 128 4.41 -1.46 -3.96
CA GLN A 128 5.56 -1.39 -3.04
C GLN A 128 5.36 -0.31 -1.95
N VAL A 129 4.84 0.86 -2.31
CA VAL A 129 4.54 1.91 -1.32
C VAL A 129 3.42 1.49 -0.38
N MET A 130 2.39 0.81 -0.89
CA MET A 130 1.32 0.25 -0.06
C MET A 130 1.87 -0.77 0.94
N GLU A 131 2.73 -1.68 0.49
CA GLU A 131 3.42 -2.65 1.35
C GLU A 131 4.28 -1.97 2.43
N GLN A 132 5.09 -0.97 2.04
CA GLN A 132 5.93 -0.22 2.99
C GLN A 132 5.11 0.51 4.05
N ARG A 133 3.95 1.05 3.67
CA ARG A 133 3.03 1.70 4.60
C ARG A 133 2.40 0.68 5.56
N ASP A 134 1.93 -0.43 5.03
CA ASP A 134 1.35 -1.51 5.83
C ASP A 134 2.38 -2.11 6.80
N ALA A 135 3.66 -2.18 6.40
CA ALA A 135 4.74 -2.70 7.25
C ALA A 135 4.98 -1.88 8.53
N GLN A 136 4.46 -0.66 8.61
CA GLN A 136 4.56 0.20 9.80
C GLN A 136 3.42 -0.02 10.81
N TYR A 137 2.37 -0.75 10.42
CA TYR A 137 1.18 -0.95 11.23
C TYR A 137 1.20 -2.31 11.91
N GLN A 138 0.91 -2.35 13.20
CA GLN A 138 0.63 -3.58 13.95
C GLN A 138 -0.88 -3.73 14.13
N LEU A 139 -1.38 -4.95 13.94
CA LEU A 139 -2.79 -5.27 14.18
C LEU A 139 -3.09 -5.16 15.68
N GLN A 140 -4.28 -4.63 16.02
CA GLN A 140 -4.68 -4.31 17.39
C GLN A 140 -6.06 -4.88 17.71
N GLY A 141 -6.37 -5.00 18.99
CA GLY A 141 -7.68 -5.45 19.46
C GLY A 141 -7.98 -6.89 19.07
N ARG A 142 -9.15 -7.16 18.50
CA ARG A 142 -9.53 -8.51 18.06
C ARG A 142 -8.93 -8.82 16.69
N VAL A 143 -8.17 -9.90 16.60
CA VAL A 143 -7.48 -10.34 15.38
C VAL A 143 -7.84 -11.80 15.09
N GLU A 144 -8.43 -12.07 13.95
CA GLU A 144 -8.68 -13.42 13.46
C GLU A 144 -7.50 -13.86 12.60
N MET A 145 -6.94 -15.05 12.89
CA MET A 145 -5.76 -15.58 12.21
C MET A 145 -6.03 -16.95 11.65
N ASP A 146 -5.51 -17.20 10.45
CA ASP A 146 -5.61 -18.48 9.75
C ASP A 146 -4.33 -18.80 8.99
N ASP A 147 -4.05 -20.09 8.78
CA ASP A 147 -3.00 -20.55 7.89
C ASP A 147 -3.54 -20.74 6.47
N ALA A 148 -2.78 -20.30 5.49
CA ALA A 148 -3.17 -20.45 4.11
C ALA A 148 -1.98 -20.77 3.21
N TYR A 149 -2.27 -21.30 2.03
CA TYR A 149 -1.26 -21.70 1.05
C TYR A 149 -1.60 -21.12 -0.31
N LEU A 150 -0.68 -20.37 -0.87
CA LEU A 150 -0.77 -19.84 -2.23
C LEU A 150 -0.03 -20.79 -3.19
N GLY A 151 -0.71 -21.23 -4.24
CA GLY A 151 -0.15 -22.07 -5.28
C GLY A 151 -1.20 -22.97 -5.90
N GLY A 152 -1.02 -23.29 -7.19
CA GLY A 152 -1.92 -24.16 -7.95
C GLY A 152 -1.60 -25.63 -7.76
N GLU A 153 -2.53 -26.48 -8.19
CA GLU A 153 -2.32 -27.91 -8.35
C GLU A 153 -1.40 -28.16 -9.56
N ARG A 154 -0.37 -28.99 -9.37
CA ARG A 154 0.46 -29.46 -10.49
C ARG A 154 0.02 -30.86 -10.87
N THR A 155 -0.29 -31.06 -12.15
CA THR A 155 -0.56 -32.38 -12.73
C THR A 155 0.69 -33.27 -12.56
N GLY A 156 0.53 -34.45 -11.96
CA GLY A 156 1.63 -35.42 -11.77
C GLY A 156 2.37 -35.36 -10.44
N SER A 157 1.97 -34.52 -9.49
CA SER A 157 2.56 -34.53 -8.14
C SER A 157 1.97 -35.69 -7.32
N ILE A 158 2.80 -36.68 -6.98
CA ILE A 158 2.43 -37.84 -6.15
C ILE A 158 2.12 -37.44 -4.69
N ASN A 159 2.62 -36.27 -4.24
CA ASN A 159 2.43 -35.74 -2.90
C ASN A 159 1.50 -34.50 -2.94
N GLY A 160 0.21 -34.74 -3.15
CA GLY A 160 -0.84 -33.74 -2.94
C GLY A 160 -0.97 -33.42 -1.45
N GLY A 161 -1.23 -32.17 -1.12
CA GLY A 161 -1.46 -31.75 0.26
C GLY A 161 -0.98 -30.35 0.59
N ARG A 162 -1.10 -29.95 1.85
CA ARG A 162 -0.70 -28.60 2.34
C ARG A 162 0.79 -28.32 2.15
N LYS A 163 1.68 -29.32 2.19
CA LYS A 163 3.15 -29.20 2.08
C LYS A 163 3.71 -29.45 0.68
N ALA A 164 2.92 -29.34 -0.38
CA ALA A 164 3.45 -29.51 -1.74
C ALA A 164 4.50 -28.42 -2.07
N ALA A 165 5.62 -28.84 -2.69
CA ALA A 165 6.79 -27.98 -2.97
C ALA A 165 6.50 -26.73 -3.81
N ASN A 166 5.33 -26.65 -4.45
CA ASN A 166 4.89 -25.53 -5.27
C ASN A 166 3.92 -24.58 -4.54
N LYS A 167 3.69 -24.78 -3.24
CA LYS A 167 2.82 -23.92 -2.44
C LYS A 167 3.66 -23.06 -1.50
N THR A 168 3.29 -21.79 -1.44
CA THR A 168 3.87 -20.83 -0.48
C THR A 168 2.93 -20.73 0.72
N ALA A 169 3.42 -21.12 1.88
CA ALA A 169 2.68 -20.95 3.13
C ALA A 169 2.63 -19.46 3.51
N PHE A 170 1.49 -18.98 3.99
CA PHE A 170 1.39 -17.63 4.53
C PHE A 170 0.38 -17.57 5.67
N VAL A 171 0.59 -16.62 6.57
CA VAL A 171 -0.35 -16.27 7.62
C VAL A 171 -1.28 -15.21 7.08
N ALA A 172 -2.59 -15.45 7.19
CA ALA A 172 -3.64 -14.46 6.99
C ALA A 172 -4.14 -14.00 8.36
N ALA A 173 -4.09 -12.71 8.64
CA ALA A 173 -4.59 -12.14 9.88
C ALA A 173 -5.44 -10.91 9.58
N VAL A 174 -6.62 -10.83 10.20
CA VAL A 174 -7.60 -9.77 10.00
C VAL A 174 -7.95 -9.15 11.35
N GLN A 175 -7.67 -7.87 11.49
CA GLN A 175 -8.16 -7.08 12.59
C GLN A 175 -9.63 -6.78 12.38
N THR A 176 -10.45 -7.02 13.39
CA THR A 176 -11.90 -6.79 13.34
C THR A 176 -12.36 -5.86 14.45
N THR A 177 -13.52 -5.21 14.24
CA THR A 177 -14.25 -4.55 15.32
C THR A 177 -14.88 -5.58 16.26
N ALA A 178 -15.45 -5.14 17.38
CA ALA A 178 -16.20 -6.01 18.30
C ALA A 178 -17.37 -6.73 17.60
N GLU A 179 -17.98 -6.09 16.59
CA GLU A 179 -19.06 -6.65 15.78
C GLU A 179 -18.58 -7.54 14.62
N GLY A 180 -17.26 -7.82 14.54
CA GLY A 180 -16.68 -8.68 13.50
C GLY A 180 -16.47 -8.02 12.13
N ARG A 181 -16.49 -6.67 12.03
CA ARG A 181 -16.21 -5.97 10.77
C ARG A 181 -14.71 -5.88 10.54
N PRO A 182 -14.20 -6.26 9.34
CA PRO A 182 -12.78 -6.17 9.05
C PRO A 182 -12.32 -4.71 8.96
N LEU A 183 -11.20 -4.40 9.61
CA LEU A 183 -10.56 -3.08 9.60
C LEU A 183 -9.25 -3.10 8.81
N TYR A 184 -8.35 -4.01 9.17
CA TYR A 184 -7.04 -4.18 8.55
C TYR A 184 -6.76 -5.65 8.34
N MET A 185 -6.01 -5.96 7.30
CA MET A 185 -5.61 -7.32 6.96
C MET A 185 -4.11 -7.37 6.72
N ARG A 186 -3.49 -8.47 7.16
CA ARG A 186 -2.10 -8.77 6.86
C ARG A 186 -1.97 -10.18 6.32
N MET A 187 -1.33 -10.29 5.17
CA MET A 187 -0.95 -11.55 4.57
C MET A 187 0.56 -11.59 4.44
N MET A 188 1.23 -12.52 5.11
CA MET A 188 2.68 -12.60 5.10
C MET A 188 3.15 -14.02 4.81
N PRO A 189 4.00 -14.23 3.79
CA PRO A 189 4.63 -15.51 3.57
C PRO A 189 5.46 -15.93 4.77
N VAL A 190 5.40 -17.22 5.08
CA VAL A 190 6.21 -17.85 6.13
C VAL A 190 6.88 -19.10 5.55
N ALA A 191 8.03 -19.46 6.11
CA ALA A 191 8.73 -20.66 5.65
C ALA A 191 7.97 -21.93 6.03
N ASP A 192 7.40 -21.98 7.25
CA ASP A 192 6.56 -23.07 7.76
C ASP A 192 5.75 -22.52 8.97
N PHE A 193 4.78 -23.30 9.46
CA PHE A 193 4.01 -22.99 10.67
C PHE A 193 4.64 -23.68 11.88
N THR A 194 5.85 -23.25 12.24
CA THR A 194 6.50 -23.68 13.51
C THR A 194 6.23 -22.67 14.62
N ASN A 195 6.30 -23.12 15.85
CA ASN A 195 6.11 -22.28 17.05
C ASN A 195 7.04 -21.05 17.02
N GLU A 196 8.31 -21.23 16.65
CA GLU A 196 9.29 -20.14 16.60
C GLU A 196 8.95 -19.09 15.54
N ILE A 197 8.54 -19.54 14.33
CA ILE A 197 8.16 -18.64 13.25
C ILE A 197 6.91 -17.87 13.63
N MET A 198 5.92 -18.53 14.22
CA MET A 198 4.68 -17.89 14.65
C MET A 198 4.91 -16.89 15.79
N LEU A 199 5.76 -17.21 16.75
CA LEU A 199 6.13 -16.30 17.82
C LEU A 199 6.83 -15.03 17.28
N ARG A 200 7.77 -15.21 16.34
CA ARG A 200 8.47 -14.09 15.67
C ARG A 200 7.49 -13.25 14.86
N TRP A 201 6.58 -13.89 14.13
CA TRP A 201 5.52 -13.23 13.36
C TRP A 201 4.63 -12.38 14.28
N ALA A 202 4.15 -12.97 15.38
CA ALA A 202 3.28 -12.28 16.32
C ALA A 202 3.93 -11.06 16.96
N ARG A 203 5.18 -11.19 17.45
CA ARG A 203 5.95 -10.05 18.00
C ARG A 203 6.13 -8.90 17.01
N ARG A 204 6.22 -9.20 15.73
CA ARG A 204 6.40 -8.18 14.69
C ARG A 204 5.10 -7.48 14.33
N TRP A 205 3.99 -8.21 14.24
CA TRP A 205 2.79 -7.77 13.57
C TRP A 205 1.57 -7.57 14.45
N LEU A 206 1.60 -8.06 15.69
CA LEU A 206 0.54 -7.85 16.66
C LEU A 206 0.99 -6.85 17.73
N ALA A 207 0.13 -5.91 18.06
CA ALA A 207 0.32 -5.03 19.19
C ALA A 207 0.12 -5.83 20.51
N PRO A 208 0.77 -5.42 21.63
CA PRO A 208 0.50 -6.01 22.92
C PRO A 208 -0.99 -5.96 23.29
N GLY A 209 -1.49 -7.01 23.94
CA GLY A 209 -2.88 -7.09 24.38
C GLY A 209 -3.92 -7.43 23.29
N CYS A 210 -3.48 -7.87 22.10
CA CYS A 210 -4.41 -8.36 21.08
C CYS A 210 -5.16 -9.62 21.56
N HIS A 211 -6.46 -9.70 21.26
CA HIS A 211 -7.24 -10.91 21.41
C HIS A 211 -7.23 -11.70 20.09
N VAL A 212 -6.42 -12.75 20.03
CA VAL A 212 -6.27 -13.58 18.81
C VAL A 212 -7.27 -14.72 18.83
N VAL A 213 -7.99 -14.86 17.72
CA VAL A 213 -8.92 -15.97 17.42
C VAL A 213 -8.36 -16.76 16.25
N SER A 214 -8.19 -18.07 16.40
CA SER A 214 -7.71 -18.97 15.34
C SER A 214 -8.47 -20.31 15.41
N ASP A 215 -8.31 -21.13 14.38
CA ASP A 215 -8.89 -22.48 14.29
C ASP A 215 -8.32 -23.51 15.29
N GLY A 216 -7.41 -23.09 16.19
CA GLY A 216 -6.80 -23.94 17.20
C GLY A 216 -5.59 -24.73 16.71
N THR A 217 -5.05 -24.44 15.53
CA THR A 217 -3.79 -25.03 15.06
C THR A 217 -2.69 -24.82 16.11
N PHE A 218 -1.94 -25.88 16.44
CA PHE A 218 -0.90 -25.87 17.51
C PHE A 218 0.09 -24.71 17.40
N ALA A 219 0.48 -24.32 16.18
CA ALA A 219 1.39 -23.24 15.93
C ALA A 219 0.87 -21.86 16.41
N PHE A 220 -0.46 -21.66 16.39
CA PHE A 220 -1.06 -20.39 16.87
C PHE A 220 -1.24 -20.35 18.40
N ALA A 221 -1.19 -21.49 19.08
CA ALA A 221 -1.24 -21.51 20.56
C ALA A 221 -0.10 -20.69 21.19
N GLN A 222 1.06 -20.62 20.52
CA GLN A 222 2.23 -19.86 20.98
C GLN A 222 2.12 -18.35 20.77
N VAL A 223 1.15 -17.88 19.98
CA VAL A 223 0.93 -16.43 19.77
C VAL A 223 0.57 -15.75 21.09
N LYS A 224 -0.10 -16.43 22.00
CA LYS A 224 -0.42 -15.92 23.35
C LYS A 224 0.85 -15.52 24.13
N ASN A 225 1.95 -16.25 23.95
CA ASN A 225 3.23 -15.99 24.63
C ASN A 225 4.01 -14.81 24.00
N ALA A 226 3.59 -14.32 22.83
CA ALA A 226 4.22 -13.17 22.19
C ALA A 226 3.67 -11.84 22.69
N GLN A 227 2.54 -11.89 23.39
CA GLN A 227 1.77 -10.72 23.83
C GLN A 227 2.00 -10.40 25.32
N ALA A 228 2.72 -11.24 26.02
CA ALA A 228 3.21 -11.03 27.38
C ALA A 228 4.58 -10.30 27.34
#